data_83be1e53e929b0c5342476a8db1a68a5
#
_entry.id   83be1e53e929b0c5342476a8db1a68a5
#
_cell.length_a   1.000
_cell.length_b   1.000
_cell.length_c   1.000
_cell.angle_alpha   90.00
_cell.angle_beta   90.00
_cell.angle_gamma   90.00
#
_symmetry.space_group_name_H-M   'P 1'
#
loop_
_entity.id
_entity.type
_entity.pdbx_description
1 polymer ?
#
loop_
_entity_poly.entity_id
_entity_poly.type
_entity_poly.pdbx_seq_one_letter_code
_entity_poly.pdbx_strand_id
1 'polypeptide(L)'
;FITYALFSKLENEDQLAGVLGHEIGHVIGRHSAERMAKQGLTQSIVSGVAVGIDPSTAQGAAAIANTLNMKYGRGDELESDDLGVKFMMDAGYNPAELIGVMKILKEAAGPNRTPERLSSHPDPENRIEKIKEAIEKYRK
;
A
#
# COMPACT_ATOMS: atom_id res chain seq x y z
N PHE A 1 -5.31 0.29 -9.07
CA PHE A 1 -5.11 0.95 -10.38
C PHE A 1 -3.68 1.46 -10.51
N ILE A 2 -3.03 1.20 -11.66
CA ILE A 2 -1.73 1.80 -11.98
C ILE A 2 -1.94 3.19 -12.61
N THR A 3 -1.18 4.20 -12.12
CA THR A 3 -1.19 5.52 -12.75
C THR A 3 -0.29 5.55 -13.98
N TYR A 4 -0.58 6.42 -14.95
CA TYR A 4 0.29 6.61 -16.12
C TYR A 4 1.70 7.06 -15.69
N ALA A 5 1.82 7.87 -14.64
CA ALA A 5 3.09 8.33 -14.11
C ALA A 5 3.98 7.19 -13.60
N LEU A 6 3.41 6.14 -13.00
CA LEU A 6 4.17 4.95 -12.62
C LEU A 6 4.42 4.06 -13.84
N PHE A 7 3.37 3.78 -14.63
CA PHE A 7 3.49 2.93 -15.82
C PHE A 7 4.63 3.37 -16.75
N SER A 8 4.73 4.70 -17.00
CA SER A 8 5.77 5.26 -17.88
C SER A 8 7.21 5.15 -17.33
N LYS A 9 7.39 4.75 -16.09
CA LYS A 9 8.70 4.56 -15.44
C LYS A 9 9.10 3.09 -15.32
N LEU A 10 8.19 2.16 -15.62
CA LEU A 10 8.51 0.74 -15.61
C LEU A 10 9.38 0.41 -16.82
N GLU A 11 10.41 -0.41 -16.60
CA GLU A 11 11.45 -0.73 -17.56
C GLU A 11 11.16 -2.02 -18.33
N ASN A 12 10.34 -2.91 -17.76
CA ASN A 12 10.02 -4.21 -18.31
C ASN A 12 8.66 -4.74 -17.85
N GLU A 13 8.22 -5.85 -18.44
CA GLU A 13 6.95 -6.49 -18.13
C GLU A 13 6.93 -7.16 -16.75
N ASP A 14 8.07 -7.62 -16.24
CA ASP A 14 8.16 -8.21 -14.91
C ASP A 14 7.86 -7.15 -13.83
N GLN A 15 8.32 -5.91 -14.01
CA GLN A 15 7.99 -4.80 -13.13
C GLN A 15 6.48 -4.48 -13.17
N LEU A 16 5.87 -4.52 -14.35
CA LEU A 16 4.43 -4.36 -14.49
C LEU A 16 3.68 -5.50 -13.78
N ALA A 17 4.11 -6.74 -13.98
CA ALA A 17 3.54 -7.90 -13.29
C ALA A 17 3.66 -7.77 -11.77
N GLY A 18 4.78 -7.23 -11.27
CA GLY A 18 4.98 -6.94 -9.85
C GLY A 18 3.98 -5.94 -9.30
N VAL A 19 3.76 -4.83 -10.02
CA VAL A 19 2.75 -3.83 -9.62
C VAL A 19 1.35 -4.43 -9.63
N LEU A 20 0.99 -5.16 -10.69
CA LEU A 20 -0.33 -5.78 -10.79
C LEU A 20 -0.54 -6.87 -9.74
N GLY A 21 0.49 -7.70 -9.48
CA GLY A 21 0.46 -8.72 -8.44
C GLY A 21 0.22 -8.13 -7.04
N HIS A 22 0.87 -7.03 -6.73
CA HIS A 22 0.67 -6.28 -5.50
C HIS A 22 -0.76 -5.73 -5.38
N GLU A 23 -1.30 -5.12 -6.44
CA GLU A 23 -2.69 -4.64 -6.46
C GLU A 23 -3.71 -5.79 -6.29
N ILE A 24 -3.46 -6.94 -6.93
CA ILE A 24 -4.27 -8.16 -6.76
C ILE A 24 -4.16 -8.64 -5.31
N GLY A 25 -2.99 -8.57 -4.69
CA GLY A 25 -2.78 -8.86 -3.28
C GLY A 25 -3.72 -8.06 -2.38
N HIS A 26 -3.85 -6.75 -2.60
CA HIS A 26 -4.80 -5.91 -1.87
C HIS A 26 -6.26 -6.32 -2.07
N VAL A 27 -6.62 -6.80 -3.26
CA VAL A 27 -7.99 -7.28 -3.55
C VAL A 27 -8.26 -8.58 -2.81
N ILE A 28 -7.35 -9.55 -2.88
CA ILE A 28 -7.49 -10.87 -2.24
C ILE A 28 -7.46 -10.75 -0.72
N GLY A 29 -6.55 -9.93 -0.17
CA GLY A 29 -6.47 -9.59 1.25
C GLY A 29 -7.66 -8.75 1.74
N ARG A 30 -8.54 -8.28 0.83
CA ARG A 30 -9.72 -7.45 1.14
C ARG A 30 -9.38 -6.15 1.86
N HIS A 31 -8.15 -5.66 1.71
CA HIS A 31 -7.63 -4.49 2.44
C HIS A 31 -8.46 -3.23 2.24
N SER A 32 -9.01 -3.02 1.02
CA SER A 32 -9.91 -1.89 0.75
C SER A 32 -11.22 -1.99 1.53
N ALA A 33 -11.80 -3.20 1.63
CA ALA A 33 -13.03 -3.41 2.38
C ALA A 33 -12.82 -3.22 3.89
N GLU A 34 -11.71 -3.74 4.43
CA GLU A 34 -11.33 -3.53 5.83
C GLU A 34 -11.09 -2.07 6.15
N ARG A 35 -10.39 -1.35 5.26
CA ARG A 35 -10.15 0.08 5.39
C ARG A 35 -11.47 0.86 5.43
N MET A 36 -12.41 0.57 4.53
CA MET A 36 -13.73 1.20 4.51
C MET A 36 -14.50 0.91 5.80
N ALA A 37 -14.47 -0.31 6.31
CA ALA A 37 -15.11 -0.67 7.57
C ALA A 37 -14.52 0.09 8.78
N LYS A 38 -13.17 0.16 8.84
CA LYS A 38 -12.43 0.94 9.85
C LYS A 38 -12.77 2.43 9.78
N GLN A 39 -12.88 2.99 8.57
CA GLN A 39 -13.28 4.39 8.36
C GLN A 39 -14.70 4.66 8.85
N GLY A 40 -15.66 3.79 8.51
CA GLY A 40 -17.04 3.92 8.96
C GLY A 40 -17.17 3.86 10.49
N LEU A 41 -16.46 2.93 11.13
CA LEU A 41 -16.43 2.83 12.58
C LEU A 41 -15.79 4.07 13.23
N THR A 42 -14.64 4.52 12.72
CA THR A 42 -13.95 5.71 13.23
C THR A 42 -14.83 6.95 13.08
N GLN A 43 -15.50 7.12 11.93
CA GLN A 43 -16.43 8.24 11.71
C GLN A 43 -17.60 8.20 12.70
N SER A 44 -18.15 7.02 12.96
CA SER A 44 -19.23 6.84 13.92
C SER A 44 -18.81 7.19 15.35
N ILE A 45 -17.60 6.78 15.76
CA ILE A 45 -17.04 7.12 17.08
C ILE A 45 -16.80 8.63 17.17
N VAL A 46 -16.16 9.25 16.18
CA VAL A 46 -15.88 10.69 16.16
C VAL A 46 -17.19 11.49 16.23
N SER A 47 -18.21 11.08 15.47
CA SER A 47 -19.52 11.73 15.48
C SER A 47 -20.24 11.58 16.83
N GLY A 48 -20.15 10.40 17.45
CA GLY A 48 -20.73 10.15 18.78
C GLY A 48 -20.04 10.94 19.90
N VAL A 49 -18.73 11.05 19.83
CA VAL A 49 -17.92 11.83 20.80
C VAL A 49 -18.14 13.34 20.61
N ALA A 50 -18.30 13.81 19.38
CA ALA A 50 -18.49 15.23 19.05
C ALA A 50 -19.76 15.83 19.68
N VAL A 51 -20.74 15.01 20.05
CA VAL A 51 -21.97 15.48 20.72
C VAL A 51 -21.73 15.99 22.15
N GLY A 52 -20.61 15.62 22.78
CA GLY A 52 -20.26 15.99 24.14
C GLY A 52 -19.01 16.84 24.33
N ILE A 53 -18.32 17.22 23.23
CA ILE A 53 -17.04 17.90 23.27
C ILE A 53 -17.09 19.20 22.46
N ASP A 54 -16.25 20.16 22.84
CA ASP A 54 -16.01 21.40 22.10
C ASP A 54 -15.73 21.15 20.61
N PRO A 55 -16.36 21.92 19.67
CA PRO A 55 -16.24 21.71 18.23
C PRO A 55 -14.82 21.72 17.68
N SER A 56 -13.90 22.48 18.26
CA SER A 56 -12.50 22.54 17.81
C SER A 56 -11.75 21.24 18.10
N THR A 57 -11.99 20.62 19.22
CA THR A 57 -11.43 19.31 19.63
C THR A 57 -12.01 18.19 18.76
N ALA A 58 -13.30 18.24 18.44
CA ALA A 58 -13.96 17.29 17.55
C ALA A 58 -13.41 17.36 16.12
N GLN A 59 -13.15 18.56 15.58
CA GLN A 59 -12.53 18.73 14.27
C GLN A 59 -11.09 18.20 14.24
N GLY A 60 -10.31 18.45 15.29
CA GLY A 60 -8.95 17.92 15.41
C GLY A 60 -8.92 16.38 15.42
N ALA A 61 -9.80 15.76 16.20
CA ALA A 61 -9.95 14.31 16.27
C ALA A 61 -10.37 13.71 14.92
N ALA A 62 -11.34 14.33 14.22
CA ALA A 62 -11.76 13.91 12.89
C ALA A 62 -10.64 14.03 11.85
N ALA A 63 -9.85 15.08 11.87
CA ALA A 63 -8.72 15.25 10.97
C ALA A 63 -7.63 14.18 11.18
N ILE A 64 -7.31 13.86 12.43
CA ILE A 64 -6.37 12.78 12.79
C ILE A 64 -6.92 11.42 12.33
N ALA A 65 -8.18 11.12 12.63
CA ALA A 65 -8.84 9.89 12.24
C ALA A 65 -8.85 9.70 10.72
N ASN A 66 -9.20 10.75 9.97
CA ASN A 66 -9.16 10.71 8.50
C ASN A 66 -7.75 10.46 7.97
N THR A 67 -6.73 11.09 8.54
CA THR A 67 -5.33 10.89 8.14
C THR A 67 -4.87 9.45 8.38
N LEU A 68 -5.21 8.86 9.51
CA LEU A 68 -4.89 7.47 9.85
C LEU A 68 -5.61 6.47 8.94
N ASN A 69 -6.82 6.78 8.53
CA ASN A 69 -7.66 5.90 7.71
C ASN A 69 -7.41 6.02 6.20
N MET A 70 -6.67 7.04 5.72
CA MET A 70 -6.42 7.21 4.28
C MET A 70 -5.36 6.29 3.72
N LYS A 71 -4.55 5.66 4.55
CA LYS A 71 -3.43 4.79 4.13
C LYS A 71 -3.73 3.34 4.46
N TYR A 72 -3.29 2.44 3.59
CA TYR A 72 -3.18 1.03 3.93
C TYR A 72 -2.25 0.85 5.13
N GLY A 73 -2.52 -0.15 5.96
CA GLY A 73 -1.62 -0.50 7.05
C GLY A 73 -0.29 -1.07 6.55
N ARG A 74 0.77 -0.97 7.36
CA ARG A 74 2.06 -1.60 7.02
C ARG A 74 1.93 -3.11 6.81
N GLY A 75 1.05 -3.78 7.57
CA GLY A 75 0.75 -5.19 7.42
C GLY A 75 0.14 -5.51 6.06
N ASP A 76 -0.83 -4.70 5.61
CA ASP A 76 -1.51 -4.85 4.33
C ASP A 76 -0.53 -4.75 3.14
N GLU A 77 0.46 -3.85 3.24
CA GLU A 77 1.50 -3.69 2.23
C GLU A 77 2.42 -4.92 2.16
N LEU A 78 2.85 -5.43 3.32
CA LEU A 78 3.70 -6.62 3.38
C LEU A 78 2.98 -7.87 2.89
N GLU A 79 1.70 -8.02 3.22
CA GLU A 79 0.87 -9.12 2.73
C GLU A 79 0.67 -9.02 1.22
N SER A 80 0.41 -7.82 0.70
CA SER A 80 0.27 -7.61 -0.74
C SER A 80 1.57 -7.85 -1.51
N ASP A 81 2.73 -7.54 -0.92
CA ASP A 81 4.03 -7.86 -1.51
C ASP A 81 4.29 -9.38 -1.51
N ASP A 82 4.00 -10.09 -0.40
CA ASP A 82 4.15 -11.56 -0.31
C ASP A 82 3.27 -12.27 -1.36
N LEU A 83 2.00 -11.86 -1.47
CA LEU A 83 1.08 -12.38 -2.47
C LEU A 83 1.53 -12.01 -3.90
N GLY A 84 2.00 -10.78 -4.11
CA GLY A 84 2.51 -10.31 -5.40
C GLY A 84 3.69 -11.15 -5.89
N VAL A 85 4.66 -11.43 -5.00
CA VAL A 85 5.79 -12.34 -5.29
C VAL A 85 5.27 -13.71 -5.70
N LYS A 86 4.33 -14.27 -4.94
CA LYS A 86 3.73 -15.57 -5.26
C LYS A 86 3.09 -15.57 -6.66
N PHE A 87 2.27 -14.57 -6.97
CA PHE A 87 1.59 -14.48 -8.27
C PHE A 87 2.57 -14.31 -9.43
N MET A 88 3.63 -13.51 -9.26
CA MET A 88 4.68 -13.38 -10.26
C MET A 88 5.32 -14.73 -10.56
N MET A 89 5.70 -15.48 -9.53
CA MET A 89 6.33 -16.79 -9.67
C MET A 89 5.40 -17.83 -10.30
N ASP A 90 4.15 -17.88 -9.86
CA ASP A 90 3.14 -18.79 -10.42
C ASP A 90 2.86 -18.49 -11.91
N ALA A 91 2.98 -17.23 -12.33
CA ALA A 91 2.82 -16.78 -13.70
C ALA A 91 4.10 -16.80 -14.55
N GLY A 92 5.26 -17.16 -13.96
CA GLY A 92 6.53 -17.26 -14.66
C GLY A 92 7.29 -15.96 -14.84
N TYR A 93 6.90 -14.89 -14.12
CA TYR A 93 7.62 -13.62 -14.08
C TYR A 93 8.75 -13.62 -13.06
N ASN A 94 9.74 -12.75 -13.26
CA ASN A 94 10.86 -12.60 -12.33
C ASN A 94 10.46 -11.78 -11.09
N PRO A 95 10.28 -12.38 -9.91
CA PRO A 95 9.81 -11.67 -8.72
C PRO A 95 10.84 -10.66 -8.16
N ALA A 96 12.11 -10.75 -8.53
CA ALA A 96 13.14 -9.79 -8.14
C ALA A 96 12.86 -8.38 -8.71
N GLU A 97 12.10 -8.28 -9.80
CA GLU A 97 11.73 -7.01 -10.42
C GLU A 97 10.73 -6.20 -9.59
N LEU A 98 10.03 -6.81 -8.63
CA LEU A 98 9.26 -6.07 -7.64
C LEU A 98 10.17 -5.17 -6.76
N ILE A 99 11.41 -5.59 -6.50
CA ILE A 99 12.42 -4.74 -5.85
C ILE A 99 12.81 -3.56 -6.75
N GLY A 100 12.88 -3.78 -8.07
CA GLY A 100 13.09 -2.72 -9.06
C GLY A 100 12.01 -1.65 -8.98
N VAL A 101 10.74 -2.07 -8.89
CA VAL A 101 9.61 -1.15 -8.68
C VAL A 101 9.76 -0.32 -7.40
N MET A 102 10.20 -0.93 -6.29
CA MET A 102 10.45 -0.18 -5.03
C MET A 102 11.52 0.90 -5.21
N LYS A 103 12.58 0.63 -5.98
CA LYS A 103 13.62 1.61 -6.28
C LYS A 103 13.08 2.77 -7.13
N ILE A 104 12.33 2.46 -8.19
CA ILE A 104 11.66 3.47 -9.04
C ILE A 104 10.76 4.39 -8.19
N LEU A 105 9.96 3.81 -7.29
CA LEU A 105 9.08 4.58 -6.41
C LEU A 105 9.88 5.47 -5.46
N LYS A 106 10.98 4.98 -4.91
CA LYS A 106 11.85 5.72 -4.00
C LYS A 106 12.54 6.90 -4.70
N GLU A 107 13.05 6.68 -5.91
CA GLU A 107 13.64 7.72 -6.74
C GLU A 107 12.63 8.78 -7.17
N ALA A 108 11.42 8.35 -7.54
CA ALA A 108 10.32 9.25 -7.90
C ALA A 108 9.82 10.11 -6.73
N ALA A 109 10.05 9.67 -5.49
CA ALA A 109 9.66 10.42 -4.29
C ALA A 109 10.40 11.75 -4.16
N GLY A 110 11.68 11.82 -4.57
CA GLY A 110 12.50 13.02 -4.42
C GLY A 110 12.55 13.54 -2.96
N PRO A 111 13.41 14.51 -2.66
CA PRO A 111 13.59 14.98 -1.28
C PRO A 111 12.37 15.72 -0.70
N ASN A 112 11.44 16.20 -1.53
CA ASN A 112 10.34 17.09 -1.11
C ASN A 112 8.94 16.70 -1.61
N ARG A 113 8.74 15.53 -2.23
CA ARG A 113 7.43 15.09 -2.73
C ARG A 113 7.20 13.62 -2.42
N THR A 114 6.08 13.33 -1.78
CA THR A 114 5.57 11.95 -1.68
C THR A 114 4.87 11.63 -3.00
N PRO A 115 5.32 10.65 -3.80
CA PRO A 115 4.58 10.20 -4.97
C PRO A 115 3.16 9.82 -4.58
N GLU A 116 2.21 10.03 -5.47
CA GLU A 116 0.80 9.71 -5.26
C GLU A 116 0.61 8.28 -4.72
N ARG A 117 1.35 7.31 -5.25
CA ARG A 117 1.31 5.93 -4.77
C ARG A 117 1.80 5.77 -3.32
N LEU A 118 2.86 6.46 -2.91
CA LEU A 118 3.33 6.40 -1.52
C LEU A 118 2.40 7.12 -0.53
N SER A 119 1.48 7.93 -1.01
CA SER A 119 0.46 8.54 -0.16
C SER A 119 -0.63 7.56 0.24
N SER A 120 -0.99 6.63 -0.63
CA SER A 120 -1.96 5.55 -0.37
C SER A 120 -1.31 4.25 0.10
N HIS A 121 -0.09 3.97 -0.34
CA HIS A 121 0.70 2.77 -0.02
C HIS A 121 1.98 3.17 0.71
N PRO A 122 1.97 3.28 2.04
CA PRO A 122 3.17 3.64 2.79
C PRO A 122 4.29 2.63 2.55
N ASP A 123 5.52 3.15 2.45
CA ASP A 123 6.71 2.33 2.29
C ASP A 123 7.23 1.88 3.67
N PRO A 124 6.97 0.65 4.12
CA PRO A 124 7.57 0.13 5.33
C PRO A 124 9.07 -0.06 5.12
N GLU A 125 9.86 0.31 6.11
CA GLU A 125 11.34 0.29 6.05
C GLU A 125 11.94 -1.07 5.65
N ASN A 126 11.19 -2.16 5.86
CA ASN A 126 11.65 -3.53 5.62
C ASN A 126 11.01 -4.21 4.39
N ARG A 127 10.28 -3.48 3.52
CA ARG A 127 9.59 -4.10 2.36
C ARG A 127 10.54 -4.88 1.44
N ILE A 128 11.68 -4.29 1.09
CA ILE A 128 12.65 -4.96 0.21
C ILE A 128 13.18 -6.27 0.82
N GLU A 129 13.43 -6.29 2.12
CA GLU A 129 13.87 -7.52 2.80
C GLU A 129 12.77 -8.57 2.84
N LYS A 130 11.54 -8.16 3.11
CA LYS A 130 10.39 -9.07 3.10
C LYS A 130 10.06 -9.63 1.73
N ILE A 131 10.24 -8.85 0.66
CA ILE A 131 10.14 -9.34 -0.72
C ILE A 131 11.20 -10.42 -0.98
N LYS A 132 12.44 -10.23 -0.54
CA LYS A 132 13.51 -11.24 -0.66
C LYS A 132 13.16 -12.53 0.12
N GLU A 133 12.67 -12.39 1.34
CA GLU A 133 12.21 -13.54 2.15
C GLU A 133 11.06 -14.28 1.43
N ALA A 134 10.10 -13.57 0.85
CA ALA A 134 9.01 -14.16 0.09
C ALA A 134 9.50 -14.90 -1.17
N ILE A 135 10.48 -14.35 -1.88
CA ILE A 135 11.10 -15.02 -3.04
C ILE A 135 11.72 -16.36 -2.62
N GLU A 136 12.48 -16.37 -1.53
CA GLU A 136 13.06 -17.63 -1.03
C GLU A 136 12.00 -18.62 -0.51
N LYS A 137 10.95 -18.11 0.14
CA LYS A 137 9.82 -18.92 0.63
C LYS A 137 9.10 -19.67 -0.50
N TYR A 138 8.92 -19.05 -1.66
CA TYR A 138 8.20 -19.62 -2.81
C TYR A 138 9.12 -20.26 -3.86
N ARG A 139 10.42 -20.13 -3.73
CA ARG A 139 11.40 -20.84 -4.56
C ARG A 139 11.33 -22.33 -4.23
N LYS A 140 10.82 -23.14 -5.17
CA LYS A 140 10.77 -24.61 -5.06
C LYS A 140 12.00 -25.24 -5.64
#